data_57cfc8fd21fb2aab23787456959c4796
#
_entry.id   57cfc8fd21fb2aab23787456959c4796
#
_cell.length_a   1.000
_cell.length_b   1.000
_cell.length_c   1.000
_cell.angle_alpha   90.00
_cell.angle_beta   90.00
_cell.angle_gamma   90.00
#
_symmetry.space_group_name_H-M   'P 1'
#
loop_
_entity.id
_entity.type
_entity.pdbx_description
1 polymer ?
#
loop_
_entity_poly.entity_id
_entity_poly.type
_entity_poly.pdbx_seq_one_letter_code
_entity_poly.pdbx_strand_id
1 'polypeptide(L)'
;MPPKIYVIHENSEWVVPLRSAFAELNLPFEEWYLDQGVLVYSTPPPLGVFYNRMSASSHTRGHRFAPEYTSTVLAWLDSHGRRVVNNSRALQLEVNKVAQYAALRTFGIRTPRTFAAVGADNVIQAASHFSGEFITKHNRAGKGLGVRRFRSQT
;
A
#
# COMPACT_ATOMS: atom_id res chain seq x y z
N MET A 1 -14.68 28.52 -3.20
CA MET A 1 -14.13 27.82 -2.02
C MET A 1 -12.94 26.99 -2.49
N PRO A 2 -11.86 26.87 -1.70
CA PRO A 2 -10.78 25.94 -2.05
C PRO A 2 -11.32 24.51 -2.16
N PRO A 3 -10.72 23.67 -3.01
CA PRO A 3 -11.15 22.29 -3.11
C PRO A 3 -10.92 21.56 -1.78
N LYS A 4 -11.90 20.78 -1.36
CA LYS A 4 -11.83 19.99 -0.13
C LYS A 4 -10.80 18.86 -0.28
N ILE A 5 -10.06 18.58 0.78
CA ILE A 5 -9.11 17.48 0.85
C ILE A 5 -9.77 16.29 1.53
N TYR A 6 -9.70 15.12 0.91
CA TYR A 6 -10.17 13.85 1.48
C TYR A 6 -8.96 12.98 1.82
N VAL A 7 -8.79 12.64 3.09
CA VAL A 7 -7.67 11.79 3.56
C VAL A 7 -8.17 10.36 3.74
N ILE A 8 -7.71 9.47 2.88
CA ILE A 8 -8.03 8.04 2.92
C ILE A 8 -7.02 7.33 3.80
N HIS A 9 -7.47 6.68 4.87
CA HIS A 9 -6.59 5.98 5.81
C HIS A 9 -7.33 4.88 6.60
N GLU A 10 -6.57 4.09 7.36
CA GLU A 10 -7.08 3.11 8.33
C GLU A 10 -6.37 3.22 9.70
N ASN A 11 -5.63 4.30 9.91
CA ASN A 11 -4.91 4.54 11.16
C ASN A 11 -4.98 6.01 11.54
N SER A 12 -5.80 6.33 12.54
CA SER A 12 -6.05 7.71 12.98
C SER A 12 -4.83 8.38 13.62
N GLU A 13 -3.92 7.60 14.24
CA GLU A 13 -2.70 8.14 14.85
C GLU A 13 -1.77 8.73 13.79
N TRP A 14 -1.68 8.09 12.62
CA TRP A 14 -0.81 8.54 11.54
C TRP A 14 -1.30 9.81 10.83
N VAL A 15 -2.54 10.21 11.09
CA VAL A 15 -3.16 11.39 10.49
C VAL A 15 -3.06 12.61 11.41
N VAL A 16 -2.69 12.43 12.68
CA VAL A 16 -2.57 13.54 13.65
C VAL A 16 -1.71 14.70 13.13
N PRO A 17 -0.49 14.50 12.59
CA PRO A 17 0.30 15.60 12.05
C PRO A 17 -0.37 16.33 10.86
N LEU A 18 -1.14 15.60 10.04
CA LEU A 18 -1.88 16.20 8.93
C LEU A 18 -3.04 17.05 9.42
N ARG A 19 -3.77 16.59 10.45
CA ARG A 19 -4.85 17.39 11.06
C ARG A 19 -4.32 18.74 11.55
N SER A 20 -3.20 18.73 12.26
CA SER A 20 -2.56 19.95 12.75
C SER A 20 -2.16 20.87 11.59
N ALA A 21 -1.48 20.35 10.57
CA ALA A 21 -1.05 21.13 9.43
C ALA A 21 -2.24 21.71 8.62
N PHE A 22 -3.30 20.93 8.42
CA PHE A 22 -4.50 21.44 7.73
C PHE A 22 -5.22 22.53 8.53
N ALA A 23 -5.27 22.39 9.86
CA ALA A 23 -5.84 23.42 10.74
C ALA A 23 -5.01 24.71 10.69
N GLU A 24 -3.69 24.63 10.80
CA GLU A 24 -2.78 25.79 10.72
C GLU A 24 -2.89 26.51 9.37
N LEU A 25 -3.08 25.77 8.29
CA LEU A 25 -3.22 26.33 6.94
C LEU A 25 -4.67 26.70 6.57
N ASN A 26 -5.63 26.53 7.48
CA ASN A 26 -7.06 26.75 7.25
C ASN A 26 -7.59 26.01 6.01
N LEU A 27 -7.12 24.79 5.78
CA LEU A 27 -7.53 23.94 4.65
C LEU A 27 -8.72 23.06 5.03
N PRO A 28 -9.82 23.07 4.27
CA PRO A 28 -10.97 22.21 4.54
C PRO A 28 -10.59 20.75 4.19
N PHE A 29 -10.76 19.84 5.14
CA PHE A 29 -10.51 18.43 4.93
C PHE A 29 -11.58 17.55 5.57
N GLU A 30 -11.61 16.30 5.12
CA GLU A 30 -12.44 15.23 5.63
C GLU A 30 -11.65 13.92 5.63
N GLU A 31 -11.83 13.12 6.67
CA GLU A 31 -11.18 11.81 6.76
C GLU A 31 -12.11 10.70 6.29
N TRP A 32 -11.60 9.85 5.43
CA TRP A 32 -12.24 8.61 5.01
C TRP A 32 -11.51 7.43 5.64
N TYR A 33 -12.08 6.95 6.74
CA TYR A 33 -11.55 5.80 7.45
C TYR A 33 -12.05 4.50 6.78
N LEU A 34 -11.16 3.81 6.06
CA LEU A 34 -11.51 2.68 5.20
C LEU A 34 -11.00 1.35 5.79
N ASP A 35 -11.48 0.96 6.96
CA ASP A 35 -11.31 -0.39 7.52
C ASP A 35 -12.45 -1.33 7.11
N GLN A 36 -13.65 -0.77 6.91
CA GLN A 36 -14.89 -1.42 6.50
C GLN A 36 -15.81 -0.40 5.81
N GLY A 37 -16.90 -0.85 5.25
CA GLY A 37 -17.93 0.06 4.71
C GLY A 37 -18.57 -0.45 3.44
N VAL A 38 -19.39 0.40 2.84
CA VAL A 38 -20.11 0.16 1.59
C VAL A 38 -19.81 1.30 0.63
N LEU A 39 -19.41 0.97 -0.59
CA LEU A 39 -19.28 1.91 -1.69
C LEU A 39 -20.47 1.77 -2.64
N VAL A 40 -21.23 2.85 -2.82
CA VAL A 40 -22.28 2.91 -3.82
C VAL A 40 -21.68 3.38 -5.14
N TYR A 41 -21.34 2.44 -6.00
CA TYR A 41 -20.56 2.69 -7.21
C TYR A 41 -21.29 3.57 -8.25
N SER A 42 -22.61 3.56 -8.24
CA SER A 42 -23.45 4.38 -9.15
C SER A 42 -23.54 5.86 -8.76
N THR A 43 -23.10 6.22 -7.56
CA THR A 43 -23.08 7.62 -7.09
C THR A 43 -21.73 8.25 -7.42
N PRO A 44 -21.66 9.44 -8.05
CA PRO A 44 -20.39 10.08 -8.31
C PRO A 44 -19.70 10.50 -7.01
N PRO A 45 -18.36 10.40 -6.92
CA PRO A 45 -17.62 10.88 -5.76
C PRO A 45 -17.67 12.40 -5.65
N PRO A 46 -17.51 12.94 -4.44
CA PRO A 46 -17.47 14.39 -4.24
C PRO A 46 -16.32 15.04 -5.02
N LEU A 47 -16.45 16.34 -5.24
CA LEU A 47 -15.36 17.13 -5.84
C LEU A 47 -14.30 17.44 -4.79
N GLY A 48 -13.03 17.28 -5.16
CA GLY A 48 -11.90 17.55 -4.27
C GLY A 48 -10.62 16.83 -4.68
N VAL A 49 -9.64 16.86 -3.77
CA VAL A 49 -8.38 16.14 -3.91
C VAL A 49 -8.32 15.02 -2.86
N PHE A 50 -8.00 13.83 -3.28
CA PHE A 50 -7.93 12.66 -2.42
C PHE A 50 -6.48 12.33 -2.11
N TYR A 51 -6.14 12.22 -0.82
CA TYR A 51 -4.82 11.84 -0.36
C TYR A 51 -4.89 10.44 0.27
N ASN A 52 -4.39 9.46 -0.46
CA ASN A 52 -4.37 8.08 0.00
C ASN A 52 -3.18 7.82 0.92
N ARG A 53 -3.48 7.35 2.12
CA ARG A 53 -2.54 6.97 3.18
C ARG A 53 -2.68 5.50 3.58
N MET A 54 -3.39 4.69 2.78
CA MET A 54 -3.53 3.26 3.05
C MET A 54 -2.17 2.55 3.08
N SER A 55 -2.01 1.63 4.01
CA SER A 55 -0.78 0.89 4.22
C SER A 55 -0.94 -0.62 4.02
N ALA A 56 0.06 -1.26 3.43
CA ALA A 56 0.15 -2.71 3.34
C ALA A 56 0.16 -3.41 4.71
N SER A 57 0.57 -2.70 5.78
CA SER A 57 0.63 -3.24 7.14
C SER A 57 -0.70 -3.17 7.92
N SER A 58 -1.79 -2.73 7.30
CA SER A 58 -3.12 -2.63 7.93
C SER A 58 -3.58 -3.94 8.60
N HIS A 59 -3.24 -5.09 8.02
CA HIS A 59 -3.54 -6.40 8.58
C HIS A 59 -2.95 -6.63 9.99
N THR A 60 -1.87 -5.92 10.35
CA THR A 60 -1.27 -6.01 11.69
C THR A 60 -2.06 -5.25 12.76
N ARG A 61 -3.09 -4.50 12.34
CA ARG A 61 -4.01 -3.73 13.19
C ARG A 61 -5.45 -4.25 13.11
N GLY A 62 -5.64 -5.45 12.54
CA GLY A 62 -6.96 -6.06 12.37
C GLY A 62 -7.68 -5.66 11.07
N HIS A 63 -7.15 -4.72 10.30
CA HIS A 63 -7.77 -4.20 9.09
C HIS A 63 -7.28 -4.94 7.82
N ARG A 64 -7.49 -6.27 7.80
CA ARG A 64 -6.93 -7.16 6.78
C ARG A 64 -7.29 -6.76 5.35
N PHE A 65 -8.53 -6.37 5.12
CA PHE A 65 -9.09 -6.09 3.79
C PHE A 65 -9.12 -4.60 3.43
N ALA A 66 -8.60 -3.73 4.32
CA ALA A 66 -8.59 -2.30 4.08
C ALA A 66 -7.89 -1.88 2.77
N PRO A 67 -6.75 -2.46 2.36
CA PRO A 67 -6.13 -2.13 1.07
C PRO A 67 -6.95 -2.58 -0.13
N GLU A 68 -7.63 -3.72 -0.07
CA GLU A 68 -8.51 -4.20 -1.14
C GLU A 68 -9.72 -3.28 -1.29
N TYR A 69 -10.34 -2.90 -0.17
CA TYR A 69 -11.44 -1.95 -0.16
C TYR A 69 -10.98 -0.57 -0.67
N THR A 70 -9.84 -0.09 -0.23
CA THR A 70 -9.24 1.15 -0.74
C THR A 70 -8.95 1.06 -2.24
N SER A 71 -8.45 -0.06 -2.74
CA SER A 71 -8.24 -0.25 -4.19
C SER A 71 -9.54 -0.08 -4.98
N THR A 72 -10.66 -0.58 -4.45
CA THR A 72 -11.99 -0.39 -5.05
C THR A 72 -12.40 1.08 -5.04
N VAL A 73 -12.21 1.78 -3.92
CA VAL A 73 -12.50 3.22 -3.80
C VAL A 73 -11.62 4.03 -4.77
N LEU A 74 -10.34 3.72 -4.88
CA LEU A 74 -9.44 4.42 -5.80
C LEU A 74 -9.83 4.21 -7.27
N ALA A 75 -10.22 2.99 -7.66
CA ALA A 75 -10.72 2.71 -9.01
C ALA A 75 -11.98 3.52 -9.32
N TRP A 76 -12.89 3.66 -8.37
CA TRP A 76 -14.08 4.49 -8.49
C TRP A 76 -13.71 5.98 -8.64
N LEU A 77 -12.78 6.51 -7.85
CA LEU A 77 -12.28 7.87 -7.97
C LEU A 77 -11.62 8.11 -9.33
N ASP A 78 -10.78 7.18 -9.77
CA ASP A 78 -10.09 7.24 -11.07
C ASP A 78 -11.10 7.23 -12.23
N SER A 79 -12.15 6.40 -12.17
CA SER A 79 -13.21 6.34 -13.21
C SER A 79 -14.00 7.64 -13.36
N HIS A 80 -14.00 8.48 -12.31
CA HIS A 80 -14.63 9.80 -12.32
C HIS A 80 -13.62 10.96 -12.48
N GLY A 81 -12.37 10.65 -12.85
CA GLY A 81 -11.34 11.66 -13.09
C GLY A 81 -10.95 12.47 -11.85
N ARG A 82 -11.10 11.91 -10.65
CA ARG A 82 -10.72 12.60 -9.41
C ARG A 82 -9.20 12.60 -9.24
N ARG A 83 -8.67 13.73 -8.75
CA ARG A 83 -7.24 13.83 -8.44
C ARG A 83 -6.92 13.06 -7.17
N VAL A 84 -6.08 12.03 -7.29
CA VAL A 84 -5.62 11.21 -6.15
C VAL A 84 -4.11 11.32 -6.02
N VAL A 85 -3.65 11.73 -4.85
CA VAL A 85 -2.23 11.65 -4.44
C VAL A 85 -2.02 10.27 -3.80
N ASN A 86 -0.94 9.57 -4.17
CA ASN A 86 -0.75 8.14 -3.92
C ASN A 86 -1.89 7.32 -4.52
N ASN A 87 -2.06 7.41 -5.81
CA ASN A 87 -3.13 6.80 -6.59
C ASN A 87 -3.13 5.26 -6.58
N SER A 88 -3.99 4.64 -7.37
CA SER A 88 -4.11 3.18 -7.51
C SER A 88 -2.77 2.51 -7.80
N ARG A 89 -1.90 3.12 -8.61
CA ARG A 89 -0.56 2.58 -8.90
C ARG A 89 0.33 2.58 -7.67
N ALA A 90 0.30 3.64 -6.87
CA ALA A 90 1.08 3.73 -5.63
C ALA A 90 0.64 2.66 -4.62
N LEU A 91 -0.67 2.47 -4.44
CA LEU A 91 -1.21 1.41 -3.58
C LEU A 91 -0.80 0.02 -4.06
N GLN A 92 -0.89 -0.24 -5.37
CA GLN A 92 -0.49 -1.52 -5.97
C GLN A 92 0.98 -1.86 -5.65
N LEU A 93 1.88 -0.87 -5.75
CA LEU A 93 3.29 -1.04 -5.43
C LEU A 93 3.54 -1.19 -3.92
N GLU A 94 2.74 -0.52 -3.09
CA GLU A 94 2.84 -0.63 -1.64
C GLU A 94 2.50 -2.05 -1.14
N VAL A 95 1.47 -2.68 -1.70
CA VAL A 95 1.01 -4.00 -1.27
C VAL A 95 1.72 -5.18 -1.95
N ASN A 96 2.58 -4.92 -2.94
CA ASN A 96 3.26 -5.95 -3.73
C ASN A 96 4.74 -5.61 -3.96
N LYS A 97 5.63 -6.19 -3.13
CA LYS A 97 7.07 -5.94 -3.19
C LYS A 97 7.73 -6.41 -4.49
N VAL A 98 7.23 -7.49 -5.08
CA VAL A 98 7.76 -7.99 -6.37
C VAL A 98 7.42 -7.01 -7.49
N ALA A 99 6.18 -6.51 -7.53
CA ALA A 99 5.78 -5.46 -8.47
C ALA A 99 6.57 -4.16 -8.26
N GLN A 100 6.84 -3.79 -6.99
CA GLN A 100 7.68 -2.64 -6.66
C GLN A 100 9.10 -2.81 -7.21
N TYR A 101 9.73 -3.98 -7.03
CA TYR A 101 11.06 -4.25 -7.57
C TYR A 101 11.09 -4.23 -9.10
N ALA A 102 10.07 -4.79 -9.75
CA ALA A 102 9.95 -4.72 -11.19
C ALA A 102 9.86 -3.25 -11.68
N ALA A 103 9.04 -2.44 -11.04
CA ALA A 103 8.93 -1.02 -11.36
C ALA A 103 10.24 -0.25 -11.13
N LEU A 104 10.95 -0.49 -10.02
CA LEU A 104 12.23 0.16 -9.75
C LEU A 104 13.29 -0.17 -10.83
N ARG A 105 13.31 -1.43 -11.31
CA ARG A 105 14.22 -1.86 -12.37
C ARG A 105 13.99 -1.12 -13.70
N THR A 106 12.76 -0.76 -14.02
CA THR A 106 12.49 0.01 -15.27
C THR A 106 13.13 1.40 -15.25
N PHE A 107 13.46 1.92 -14.06
CA PHE A 107 14.19 3.17 -13.86
C PHE A 107 15.69 2.98 -13.61
N GLY A 108 16.24 1.78 -13.85
CA GLY A 108 17.65 1.48 -13.62
C GLY A 108 18.06 1.38 -12.15
N ILE A 109 17.09 1.37 -11.22
CA ILE A 109 17.36 1.27 -9.79
C ILE A 109 17.63 -0.19 -9.45
N ARG A 110 18.78 -0.46 -8.82
CA ARG A 110 19.15 -1.80 -8.38
C ARG A 110 18.24 -2.31 -7.29
N THR A 111 17.81 -3.55 -7.45
CA THR A 111 17.01 -4.28 -6.46
C THR A 111 17.74 -5.55 -6.03
N PRO A 112 17.45 -6.10 -4.84
CA PRO A 112 18.01 -7.38 -4.45
C PRO A 112 17.66 -8.48 -5.46
N ARG A 113 18.53 -9.49 -5.59
CA ARG A 113 18.18 -10.73 -6.28
C ARG A 113 16.98 -11.36 -5.58
N THR A 114 15.91 -11.60 -6.30
CA THR A 114 14.63 -11.98 -5.71
C THR A 114 13.98 -13.09 -6.53
N PHE A 115 13.45 -14.08 -5.83
CA PHE A 115 12.58 -15.12 -6.37
C PHE A 115 11.20 -14.98 -5.71
N ALA A 116 10.15 -15.06 -6.49
CA ALA A 116 8.78 -15.18 -5.99
C ALA A 116 8.37 -16.65 -6.09
N ALA A 117 7.91 -17.22 -4.98
CA ALA A 117 7.51 -18.61 -4.92
C ALA A 117 6.23 -18.78 -4.10
N VAL A 118 5.41 -19.74 -4.47
CA VAL A 118 4.19 -20.16 -3.75
C VAL A 118 4.24 -21.66 -3.55
N GLY A 119 3.96 -22.13 -2.34
CA GLY A 119 4.07 -23.54 -1.93
C GLY A 119 5.43 -23.89 -1.34
N ALA A 120 5.45 -24.80 -0.37
CA ALA A 120 6.64 -25.14 0.41
C ALA A 120 7.80 -25.62 -0.46
N ASP A 121 7.54 -26.56 -1.37
CA ASP A 121 8.57 -27.14 -2.23
C ASP A 121 9.19 -26.10 -3.17
N ASN A 122 8.36 -25.20 -3.73
CA ASN A 122 8.83 -24.14 -4.61
C ASN A 122 9.65 -23.09 -3.84
N VAL A 123 9.34 -22.83 -2.57
CA VAL A 123 10.16 -21.96 -1.72
C VAL A 123 11.53 -22.60 -1.45
N ILE A 124 11.58 -23.91 -1.19
CA ILE A 124 12.83 -24.67 -1.02
C ILE A 124 13.65 -24.63 -2.32
N GLN A 125 13.01 -24.91 -3.46
CA GLN A 125 13.66 -24.83 -4.77
C GLN A 125 14.22 -23.43 -5.04
N ALA A 126 13.45 -22.37 -4.77
CA ALA A 126 13.92 -20.99 -4.93
C ALA A 126 15.12 -20.68 -4.00
N ALA A 127 15.11 -21.21 -2.77
CA ALA A 127 16.20 -21.05 -1.82
C ALA A 127 17.52 -21.66 -2.31
N SER A 128 17.48 -22.79 -3.04
CA SER A 128 18.68 -23.46 -3.58
C SER A 128 19.46 -22.60 -4.61
N HIS A 129 18.82 -21.57 -5.16
CA HIS A 129 19.48 -20.64 -6.07
C HIS A 129 20.35 -19.57 -5.36
N PHE A 130 20.31 -19.51 -4.03
CA PHE A 130 21.16 -18.59 -3.27
C PHE A 130 22.41 -19.32 -2.74
N SER A 131 23.54 -18.65 -2.86
CA SER A 131 24.77 -19.00 -2.15
C SER A 131 24.98 -18.04 -0.99
N GLY A 132 25.22 -18.55 0.23
CA GLY A 132 25.42 -17.74 1.42
C GLY A 132 24.11 -17.32 2.10
N GLU A 133 24.07 -16.09 2.58
CA GLU A 133 22.94 -15.61 3.38
C GLU A 133 21.83 -15.03 2.49
N PHE A 134 20.59 -15.35 2.83
CA PHE A 134 19.41 -14.80 2.18
C PHE A 134 18.26 -14.63 3.20
N ILE A 135 17.23 -13.92 2.80
CA ILE A 135 16.01 -13.74 3.59
C ILE A 135 14.79 -14.25 2.85
N THR A 136 13.83 -14.75 3.58
CA THR A 136 12.46 -14.91 3.10
C THR A 136 11.58 -13.84 3.71
N LYS A 137 10.59 -13.37 2.98
CA LYS A 137 9.58 -12.42 3.45
C LYS A 137 8.29 -12.56 2.68
N HIS A 138 7.18 -12.21 3.32
CA HIS A 138 5.92 -12.09 2.61
C HIS A 138 5.94 -10.94 1.62
N ASN A 139 5.33 -11.14 0.45
CA ASN A 139 5.28 -10.13 -0.59
C ASN A 139 4.56 -8.84 -0.15
N ARG A 140 3.55 -8.96 0.72
CA ARG A 140 2.74 -7.84 1.24
C ARG A 140 3.21 -7.30 2.60
N ALA A 141 4.08 -7.99 3.34
CA ALA A 141 4.43 -7.62 4.70
C ALA A 141 5.21 -6.29 4.78
N GLY A 142 4.92 -5.51 5.83
CA GLY A 142 5.66 -4.33 6.26
C GLY A 142 6.32 -4.53 7.62
N LYS A 143 7.09 -3.54 8.09
CA LYS A 143 7.72 -3.47 9.44
C LYS A 143 8.61 -4.65 9.80
N GLY A 144 9.16 -5.38 8.82
CA GLY A 144 10.01 -6.56 9.07
C GLY A 144 9.25 -7.80 9.57
N LEU A 145 7.93 -7.75 9.68
CA LEU A 145 7.15 -8.90 10.12
C LEU A 145 7.24 -10.06 9.11
N GLY A 146 7.51 -11.26 9.61
CA GLY A 146 7.67 -12.46 8.78
C GLY A 146 8.97 -12.51 7.98
N VAL A 147 9.91 -11.60 8.21
CA VAL A 147 11.26 -11.71 7.64
C VAL A 147 12.04 -12.75 8.42
N ARG A 148 12.55 -13.77 7.71
CA ARG A 148 13.42 -14.80 8.27
C ARG A 148 14.73 -14.83 7.49
N ARG A 149 15.85 -14.90 8.21
CA ARG A 149 17.20 -15.05 7.66
C ARG A 149 17.60 -16.52 7.64
N PHE A 150 18.19 -16.92 6.56
CA PHE A 150 18.73 -18.26 6.34
C PHE A 150 20.15 -18.17 5.80
N ARG A 151 20.88 -19.25 5.94
CA ARG A 151 22.18 -19.45 5.32
C ARG A 151 22.12 -20.73 4.51
N SER A 152 22.48 -20.65 3.22
CA SER A 152 22.65 -21.85 2.40
C SER A 152 23.77 -22.69 2.98
N GLN A 153 23.51 -23.97 3.19
CA GLN A 153 24.58 -24.93 3.39
C GLN A 153 25.16 -25.24 2.01
N THR A 154 26.36 -24.79 1.77
CA THR A 154 27.16 -25.20 0.60
C THR A 154 27.53 -26.65 0.70
#